data_178c8a544040cd6cf3229aac8f67573d
#
_entry.id   178c8a544040cd6cf3229aac8f67573d
#
_cell.length_a   1.000
_cell.length_b   1.000
_cell.length_c   1.000
_cell.angle_alpha   90.00
_cell.angle_beta   90.00
_cell.angle_gamma   90.00
#
_symmetry.space_group_name_H-M   'P 1'
#
loop_
_entity.id
_entity.type
_entity.pdbx_description
1 polymer ?
#
loop_
_entity_poly.entity_id
_entity_poly.type
_entity_poly.pdbx_seq_one_letter_code
_entity_poly.pdbx_strand_id
1 'polypeptide(L)'
;GGLGIFIKNSINPTKIEVAVFNPNLNAIETSSASEFIATNEINTQNLTLESGSASNIILTTNTAALFVESSSASKQNITLNGNKNTNVNIESSSASTVKIEGIAGTGNYDSSSASSIKAGDLQLQNATTSSSSGSNIKVFAIEKLNANASSGSSTKLANKPKELQIDESSGTSIN
;
A
#
# COMPACT_ATOMS: atom_id res chain seq x y z
N GLY A 1 -15.82 -18.07 -1.62
CA GLY A 1 -16.79 -17.22 -2.32
C GLY A 1 -16.73 -15.81 -1.80
N GLY A 2 -16.46 -14.82 -2.68
CA GLY A 2 -16.45 -13.42 -2.31
C GLY A 2 -17.86 -12.85 -2.23
N LEU A 3 -18.10 -11.87 -1.36
CA LEU A 3 -19.31 -11.06 -1.36
C LEU A 3 -19.12 -9.92 -2.36
N GLY A 4 -19.80 -9.97 -3.48
CA GLY A 4 -19.91 -8.87 -4.44
C GLY A 4 -21.17 -8.07 -4.20
N ILE A 5 -21.05 -6.75 -3.98
CA ILE A 5 -22.19 -5.85 -3.88
C ILE A 5 -22.28 -5.03 -5.19
N PHE A 6 -23.30 -5.29 -5.96
CA PHE A 6 -23.56 -4.58 -7.23
C PHE A 6 -24.85 -3.77 -7.11
N ILE A 7 -24.74 -2.46 -7.29
CA ILE A 7 -25.90 -1.58 -7.33
C ILE A 7 -26.31 -1.39 -8.79
N LYS A 8 -27.46 -1.97 -9.16
CA LYS A 8 -28.03 -1.87 -10.50
C LYS A 8 -29.18 -0.86 -10.48
N ASN A 9 -29.07 0.21 -11.27
CA ASN A 9 -30.10 1.26 -11.42
C ASN A 9 -30.34 2.14 -10.17
N SER A 10 -29.36 2.91 -9.75
CA SER A 10 -29.64 4.04 -8.84
C SER A 10 -29.77 5.34 -9.66
N ILE A 11 -30.95 5.91 -9.65
CA ILE A 11 -31.19 7.23 -10.21
C ILE A 11 -30.83 8.26 -9.13
N ASN A 12 -29.60 8.85 -9.23
CA ASN A 12 -29.10 9.91 -8.35
C ASN A 12 -29.12 9.63 -6.82
N PRO A 13 -28.53 8.56 -6.29
CA PRO A 13 -28.36 8.48 -4.85
C PRO A 13 -27.29 9.48 -4.41
N THR A 14 -27.60 10.28 -3.43
CA THR A 14 -26.66 11.19 -2.78
C THR A 14 -25.63 10.43 -1.90
N LYS A 15 -25.98 9.24 -1.42
CA LYS A 15 -25.13 8.36 -0.61
C LYS A 15 -25.71 6.94 -0.59
N ILE A 16 -24.84 5.93 -0.71
CA ILE A 16 -25.17 4.52 -0.50
C ILE A 16 -24.19 3.98 0.54
N GLU A 17 -24.72 3.49 1.66
CA GLU A 17 -23.95 2.85 2.71
C GLU A 17 -24.31 1.36 2.78
N VAL A 18 -23.29 0.51 2.85
CA VAL A 18 -23.44 -0.93 3.00
C VAL A 18 -22.59 -1.40 4.16
N ALA A 19 -23.19 -2.04 5.14
CA ALA A 19 -22.48 -2.69 6.23
C ALA A 19 -22.22 -4.16 5.89
N VAL A 20 -20.95 -4.58 5.94
CA VAL A 20 -20.52 -5.96 5.68
C VAL A 20 -19.97 -6.57 6.96
N PHE A 21 -20.51 -7.74 7.35
CA PHE A 21 -20.03 -8.53 8.47
C PHE A 21 -19.43 -9.82 7.93
N ASN A 22 -18.10 -9.94 7.94
CA ASN A 22 -17.41 -11.15 7.48
C ASN A 22 -16.22 -11.47 8.40
N PRO A 23 -16.23 -12.58 9.14
CA PRO A 23 -15.13 -12.95 10.02
C PRO A 23 -13.88 -13.48 9.28
N ASN A 24 -14.00 -13.81 7.99
CA ASN A 24 -12.92 -14.39 7.17
C ASN A 24 -12.60 -13.53 5.95
N LEU A 25 -12.46 -12.23 6.14
CA LEU A 25 -12.15 -11.32 5.05
C LEU A 25 -10.66 -11.43 4.68
N ASN A 26 -10.37 -11.81 3.45
CA ASN A 26 -9.01 -11.99 2.91
C ASN A 26 -8.72 -11.17 1.65
N ALA A 27 -9.74 -10.55 1.05
CA ALA A 27 -9.59 -9.66 -0.09
C ALA A 27 -10.60 -8.51 -0.04
N ILE A 28 -10.16 -7.32 -0.40
CA ILE A 28 -10.97 -6.11 -0.52
C ILE A 28 -10.61 -5.44 -1.84
N GLU A 29 -11.59 -5.27 -2.69
CA GLU A 29 -11.46 -4.55 -3.95
C GLU A 29 -12.41 -3.34 -3.97
N THR A 30 -11.89 -2.17 -4.35
CA THR A 30 -12.67 -0.93 -4.46
C THR A 30 -12.38 -0.24 -5.79
N SER A 31 -13.42 0.31 -6.41
CA SER A 31 -13.31 1.05 -7.67
C SER A 31 -14.41 2.10 -7.79
N SER A 32 -14.37 2.93 -8.85
CA SER A 32 -15.45 3.84 -9.19
C SER A 32 -15.86 4.80 -8.07
N ALA A 33 -14.88 5.48 -7.47
CA ALA A 33 -15.06 6.45 -6.38
C ALA A 33 -15.73 5.86 -5.11
N SER A 34 -15.65 4.54 -4.91
CA SER A 34 -16.16 3.89 -3.71
C SER A 34 -15.18 4.02 -2.53
N GLU A 35 -15.69 3.84 -1.33
CA GLU A 35 -14.90 3.86 -0.11
C GLU A 35 -15.17 2.62 0.74
N PHE A 36 -14.10 1.99 1.23
CA PHE A 36 -14.15 0.92 2.22
C PHE A 36 -13.51 1.40 3.53
N ILE A 37 -14.24 1.32 4.62
CA ILE A 37 -13.72 1.64 5.96
C ILE A 37 -13.98 0.44 6.87
N ALA A 38 -12.90 -0.17 7.39
CA ALA A 38 -13.02 -1.17 8.42
C ALA A 38 -13.20 -0.49 9.79
N THR A 39 -14.27 -0.84 10.49
CA THR A 39 -14.54 -0.34 11.86
C THR A 39 -13.81 -1.15 12.92
N ASN A 40 -13.42 -2.39 12.59
CA ASN A 40 -12.66 -3.29 13.46
C ASN A 40 -11.38 -3.74 12.76
N GLU A 41 -10.43 -4.23 13.54
CA GLU A 41 -9.22 -4.85 13.01
C GLU A 41 -9.55 -6.12 12.22
N ILE A 42 -8.97 -6.23 11.03
CA ILE A 42 -9.08 -7.42 10.17
C ILE A 42 -7.95 -8.37 10.53
N ASN A 43 -8.30 -9.55 11.03
CA ASN A 43 -7.34 -10.60 11.41
C ASN A 43 -7.39 -11.74 10.40
N THR A 44 -6.31 -11.95 9.65
CA THR A 44 -6.22 -13.00 8.64
C THR A 44 -4.78 -13.42 8.40
N GLN A 45 -4.54 -14.57 7.76
CA GLN A 45 -3.18 -14.98 7.38
C GLN A 45 -2.69 -14.21 6.16
N ASN A 46 -3.56 -13.98 5.18
CA ASN A 46 -3.24 -13.27 3.96
C ASN A 46 -4.33 -12.25 3.67
N LEU A 47 -3.95 -11.01 3.38
CA LEU A 47 -4.87 -9.94 3.00
C LEU A 47 -4.43 -9.31 1.68
N THR A 48 -5.36 -9.25 0.73
CA THR A 48 -5.18 -8.53 -0.55
C THR A 48 -6.08 -7.30 -0.56
N LEU A 49 -5.49 -6.15 -0.90
CA LEU A 49 -6.17 -4.87 -1.01
C LEU A 49 -5.95 -4.31 -2.41
N GLU A 50 -7.03 -4.13 -3.15
CA GLU A 50 -6.99 -3.55 -4.50
C GLU A 50 -7.85 -2.29 -4.55
N SER A 51 -7.29 -1.19 -5.05
CA SER A 51 -8.03 0.07 -5.20
C SER A 51 -7.73 0.74 -6.53
N GLY A 52 -8.79 1.15 -7.23
CA GLY A 52 -8.70 1.82 -8.52
C GLY A 52 -9.76 2.92 -8.70
N SER A 53 -9.64 3.70 -9.78
CA SER A 53 -10.67 4.66 -10.20
C SER A 53 -11.13 5.61 -9.09
N ALA A 54 -10.19 6.31 -8.46
CA ALA A 54 -10.42 7.30 -7.39
C ALA A 54 -11.09 6.74 -6.11
N SER A 55 -10.97 5.44 -5.85
CA SER A 55 -11.52 4.82 -4.64
C SER A 55 -10.60 4.95 -3.41
N ASN A 56 -11.13 4.62 -2.25
CA ASN A 56 -10.41 4.75 -0.98
C ASN A 56 -10.57 3.49 -0.11
N ILE A 57 -9.46 3.05 0.54
CA ILE A 57 -9.48 1.98 1.54
C ILE A 57 -8.84 2.50 2.84
N ILE A 58 -9.53 2.33 3.96
CA ILE A 58 -9.04 2.70 5.29
C ILE A 58 -9.26 1.52 6.23
N LEU A 59 -8.19 0.96 6.80
CA LEU A 59 -8.30 -0.18 7.71
C LEU A 59 -7.12 -0.33 8.67
N THR A 60 -7.38 -1.08 9.73
CA THR A 60 -6.37 -1.68 10.60
C THR A 60 -6.38 -3.19 10.39
N THR A 61 -5.20 -3.81 10.27
CA THR A 61 -5.10 -5.26 10.04
C THR A 61 -3.95 -5.88 10.81
N ASN A 62 -4.15 -7.14 11.19
CA ASN A 62 -3.10 -8.06 11.66
C ASN A 62 -3.07 -9.25 10.69
N THR A 63 -1.98 -9.37 9.94
CA THR A 63 -1.84 -10.40 8.90
C THR A 63 -0.40 -10.87 8.81
N ALA A 64 -0.16 -12.09 8.36
CA ALA A 64 1.18 -12.61 8.07
C ALA A 64 1.69 -12.16 6.69
N ALA A 65 0.79 -11.98 5.72
CA ALA A 65 1.14 -11.46 4.41
C ALA A 65 0.10 -10.43 3.96
N LEU A 66 0.59 -9.24 3.56
CA LEU A 66 -0.21 -8.14 3.03
C LEU A 66 0.23 -7.85 1.59
N PHE A 67 -0.72 -7.92 0.67
CA PHE A 67 -0.55 -7.47 -0.71
C PHE A 67 -1.45 -6.25 -0.96
N VAL A 68 -0.87 -5.18 -1.52
CA VAL A 68 -1.54 -3.90 -1.73
C VAL A 68 -1.32 -3.45 -3.16
N GLU A 69 -2.38 -3.29 -3.92
CA GLU A 69 -2.37 -2.68 -5.24
C GLU A 69 -3.21 -1.40 -5.24
N SER A 70 -2.63 -0.30 -5.75
CA SER A 70 -3.30 1.00 -5.79
C SER A 70 -3.03 1.67 -7.14
N SER A 71 -4.09 1.99 -7.87
CA SER A 71 -3.99 2.57 -9.22
C SER A 71 -5.03 3.66 -9.48
N SER A 72 -4.88 4.40 -10.59
CA SER A 72 -5.90 5.31 -11.09
C SER A 72 -6.41 6.33 -10.05
N ALA A 73 -5.49 7.07 -9.44
CA ALA A 73 -5.76 8.12 -8.45
C ALA A 73 -6.44 7.61 -7.16
N SER A 74 -6.37 6.33 -6.86
CA SER A 74 -6.91 5.75 -5.64
C SER A 74 -6.03 6.01 -4.41
N LYS A 75 -6.55 5.73 -3.22
CA LYS A 75 -5.87 5.97 -1.97
C LYS A 75 -6.09 4.83 -0.98
N GLN A 76 -5.01 4.43 -0.30
CA GLN A 76 -5.11 3.46 0.79
C GLN A 76 -4.40 3.99 2.04
N ASN A 77 -5.08 3.88 3.19
CA ASN A 77 -4.52 4.19 4.50
C ASN A 77 -4.59 2.92 5.37
N ILE A 78 -3.44 2.38 5.73
CA ILE A 78 -3.33 1.07 6.37
C ILE A 78 -2.55 1.20 7.68
N THR A 79 -3.12 0.73 8.78
CA THR A 79 -2.40 0.48 10.03
C THR A 79 -2.16 -1.02 10.15
N LEU A 80 -0.89 -1.44 10.17
CA LEU A 80 -0.49 -2.84 10.20
C LEU A 80 0.05 -3.23 11.59
N ASN A 81 -0.72 -4.03 12.31
CA ASN A 81 -0.30 -4.67 13.56
C ASN A 81 0.42 -5.99 13.27
N GLY A 82 1.51 -5.91 12.52
CA GLY A 82 2.31 -7.07 12.14
C GLY A 82 3.44 -7.37 13.12
N ASN A 83 4.36 -8.22 12.69
CA ASN A 83 5.55 -8.61 13.44
C ASN A 83 6.74 -8.89 12.50
N LYS A 84 7.87 -9.36 13.03
CA LYS A 84 9.08 -9.64 12.24
C LYS A 84 8.93 -10.74 11.18
N ASN A 85 7.84 -11.49 11.17
CA ASN A 85 7.55 -12.51 10.16
C ASN A 85 6.51 -12.04 9.14
N THR A 86 5.97 -10.81 9.30
CA THR A 86 5.01 -10.24 8.37
C THR A 86 5.70 -9.78 7.09
N ASN A 87 5.14 -10.15 5.95
CA ASN A 87 5.61 -9.75 4.63
C ASN A 87 4.63 -8.74 4.01
N VAL A 88 5.16 -7.66 3.44
CA VAL A 88 4.36 -6.59 2.82
C VAL A 88 4.83 -6.38 1.38
N ASN A 89 3.91 -6.51 0.42
CA ASN A 89 4.13 -6.14 -0.97
C ASN A 89 3.19 -4.99 -1.34
N ILE A 90 3.73 -3.91 -1.88
CA ILE A 90 2.95 -2.74 -2.31
C ILE A 90 3.30 -2.37 -3.75
N GLU A 91 2.28 -2.33 -4.59
CA GLU A 91 2.35 -1.82 -5.95
C GLU A 91 1.46 -0.56 -6.06
N SER A 92 2.04 0.54 -6.50
CA SER A 92 1.33 1.82 -6.61
C SER A 92 1.62 2.46 -7.96
N SER A 93 0.58 2.80 -8.71
CA SER A 93 0.72 3.35 -10.07
C SER A 93 -0.32 4.44 -10.38
N SER A 94 -0.14 5.14 -11.48
CA SER A 94 -1.16 6.05 -12.04
C SER A 94 -1.69 7.08 -11.04
N ALA A 95 -0.79 7.85 -10.43
CA ALA A 95 -1.08 8.92 -9.48
C ALA A 95 -1.77 8.47 -8.17
N SER A 96 -1.72 7.18 -7.83
CA SER A 96 -2.28 6.66 -6.59
C SER A 96 -1.38 6.92 -5.37
N THR A 97 -1.92 6.72 -4.19
CA THR A 97 -1.19 6.90 -2.94
C THR A 97 -1.49 5.78 -1.95
N VAL A 98 -0.44 5.13 -1.45
CA VAL A 98 -0.53 4.19 -0.34
C VAL A 98 0.19 4.77 0.87
N LYS A 99 -0.52 4.95 1.99
CA LYS A 99 0.06 5.25 3.30
C LYS A 99 -0.05 4.00 4.17
N ILE A 100 1.07 3.59 4.77
CA ILE A 100 1.12 2.45 5.68
C ILE A 100 2.00 2.74 6.87
N GLU A 101 1.58 2.29 8.04
CA GLU A 101 2.29 2.41 9.31
C GLU A 101 2.21 1.12 10.11
N GLY A 102 3.15 0.91 11.05
CA GLY A 102 3.19 -0.25 11.93
C GLY A 102 4.52 -0.99 11.94
N ILE A 103 4.48 -2.34 11.97
CA ILE A 103 5.68 -3.19 12.04
C ILE A 103 5.54 -4.37 11.07
N ALA A 104 6.63 -4.70 10.35
CA ALA A 104 6.72 -5.91 9.54
C ALA A 104 8.17 -6.42 9.45
N GLY A 105 8.38 -7.61 8.91
CA GLY A 105 9.70 -8.19 8.67
C GLY A 105 10.29 -7.72 7.36
N THR A 106 9.56 -7.91 6.28
CA THR A 106 10.03 -7.56 4.94
C THR A 106 9.03 -6.68 4.20
N GLY A 107 9.54 -5.77 3.39
CA GLY A 107 8.74 -4.92 2.50
C GLY A 107 9.32 -4.89 1.08
N ASN A 108 8.46 -5.13 0.09
CA ASN A 108 8.79 -4.93 -1.31
C ASN A 108 7.84 -3.87 -1.87
N TYR A 109 8.39 -2.77 -2.37
CA TYR A 109 7.63 -1.62 -2.84
C TYR A 109 7.97 -1.30 -4.29
N ASP A 110 6.95 -1.27 -5.13
CA ASP A 110 7.03 -0.79 -6.50
C ASP A 110 6.12 0.43 -6.69
N SER A 111 6.70 1.53 -7.18
CA SER A 111 5.98 2.79 -7.38
C SER A 111 6.31 3.36 -8.76
N SER A 112 5.28 3.61 -9.57
CA SER A 112 5.44 4.12 -10.93
C SER A 112 4.41 5.18 -11.31
N SER A 113 4.62 5.88 -12.42
CA SER A 113 3.62 6.76 -13.02
C SER A 113 3.06 7.82 -12.05
N ALA A 114 3.95 8.60 -11.45
CA ALA A 114 3.64 9.69 -10.51
C ALA A 114 2.90 9.26 -9.23
N SER A 115 2.96 7.99 -8.86
CA SER A 115 2.36 7.48 -7.62
C SER A 115 3.24 7.70 -6.39
N SER A 116 2.72 7.40 -5.21
CA SER A 116 3.44 7.60 -3.95
C SER A 116 3.18 6.49 -2.93
N ILE A 117 4.26 5.90 -2.41
CA ILE A 117 4.23 4.98 -1.26
C ILE A 117 4.83 5.68 -0.05
N LYS A 118 4.01 5.90 0.98
CA LYS A 118 4.38 6.56 2.24
C LYS A 118 4.47 5.55 3.36
N ALA A 119 5.59 4.82 3.41
CA ALA A 119 5.88 3.75 4.39
C ALA A 119 7.00 4.12 5.36
N GLY A 120 7.24 5.41 5.58
CA GLY A 120 8.25 5.88 6.53
C GLY A 120 7.91 5.63 8.01
N ASP A 121 6.66 5.28 8.30
CA ASP A 121 6.17 4.95 9.64
C ASP A 121 5.91 3.43 9.80
N LEU A 122 6.24 2.62 8.78
CA LEU A 122 6.25 1.16 8.84
C LEU A 122 7.68 0.67 9.10
N GLN A 123 7.94 0.16 10.28
CA GLN A 123 9.26 -0.37 10.67
C GLN A 123 9.49 -1.75 10.07
N LEU A 124 10.41 -1.84 9.12
CA LEU A 124 10.83 -3.09 8.47
C LEU A 124 12.21 -3.55 8.96
N GLN A 125 12.44 -4.86 8.99
CA GLN A 125 13.80 -5.39 9.11
C GLN A 125 14.54 -5.20 7.77
N ASN A 126 13.95 -5.66 6.67
CA ASN A 126 14.52 -5.55 5.33
C ASN A 126 13.51 -4.94 4.35
N ALA A 127 14.00 -4.13 3.42
CA ALA A 127 13.18 -3.56 2.37
C ALA A 127 13.87 -3.63 1.01
N THR A 128 13.05 -3.78 -0.03
CA THR A 128 13.43 -3.55 -1.41
C THR A 128 12.48 -2.53 -2.00
N THR A 129 12.99 -1.52 -2.68
CA THR A 129 12.17 -0.49 -3.32
C THR A 129 12.56 -0.34 -4.79
N SER A 130 11.55 -0.19 -5.63
CA SER A 130 11.68 0.15 -7.05
C SER A 130 10.81 1.37 -7.34
N SER A 131 11.40 2.46 -7.77
CA SER A 131 10.69 3.69 -8.11
C SER A 131 11.00 4.15 -9.52
N SER A 132 9.98 4.53 -10.28
CA SER A 132 10.15 4.94 -11.67
C SER A 132 9.13 6.01 -12.10
N SER A 133 9.38 6.67 -13.23
CA SER A 133 8.42 7.56 -13.89
C SER A 133 7.82 8.63 -12.96
N GLY A 134 8.70 9.37 -12.27
CA GLY A 134 8.31 10.48 -11.40
C GLY A 134 7.61 10.08 -10.10
N SER A 135 7.69 8.82 -9.71
CA SER A 135 7.07 8.33 -8.48
C SER A 135 7.93 8.59 -7.23
N ASN A 136 7.32 8.40 -6.05
CA ASN A 136 8.00 8.65 -4.78
C ASN A 136 7.75 7.51 -3.80
N ILE A 137 8.82 7.05 -3.13
CA ILE A 137 8.75 6.10 -2.03
C ILE A 137 9.38 6.71 -0.79
N LYS A 138 8.70 6.63 0.37
CA LYS A 138 9.31 6.85 1.68
C LYS A 138 9.36 5.52 2.42
N VAL A 139 10.55 5.10 2.89
CA VAL A 139 10.78 3.78 3.49
C VAL A 139 11.57 3.85 4.79
N PHE A 140 11.27 2.96 5.73
CA PHE A 140 12.02 2.73 6.97
C PHE A 140 12.51 1.28 6.99
N ALA A 141 13.82 1.04 6.94
CA ALA A 141 14.42 -0.29 7.03
C ALA A 141 15.55 -0.30 8.07
N ILE A 142 15.57 -1.31 8.95
CA ILE A 142 16.53 -1.39 10.07
C ILE A 142 17.82 -2.07 9.62
N GLU A 143 17.72 -3.26 9.03
CA GLU A 143 18.89 -4.08 8.70
C GLU A 143 19.39 -3.79 7.28
N LYS A 144 18.53 -3.97 6.28
CA LYS A 144 18.92 -3.85 4.87
C LYS A 144 17.90 -3.10 4.02
N LEU A 145 18.38 -2.22 3.16
CA LEU A 145 17.62 -1.59 2.09
C LEU A 145 18.33 -1.78 0.74
N ASN A 146 17.62 -2.37 -0.22
CA ASN A 146 17.96 -2.32 -1.64
C ASN A 146 17.04 -1.31 -2.32
N ALA A 147 17.58 -0.22 -2.83
CA ALA A 147 16.78 0.85 -3.42
C ALA A 147 17.19 1.09 -4.87
N ASN A 148 16.22 0.95 -5.78
CA ASN A 148 16.37 1.21 -7.20
C ASN A 148 15.50 2.42 -7.58
N ALA A 149 16.08 3.40 -8.28
CA ALA A 149 15.35 4.57 -8.75
C ALA A 149 15.69 4.91 -10.19
N SER A 150 14.68 5.19 -11.00
CA SER A 150 14.84 5.53 -12.40
C SER A 150 13.84 6.59 -12.88
N SER A 151 14.14 7.24 -14.00
CA SER A 151 13.19 8.10 -14.72
C SER A 151 12.58 9.21 -13.85
N GLY A 152 13.42 9.99 -13.16
CA GLY A 152 12.98 11.15 -12.38
C GLY A 152 12.24 10.81 -11.07
N SER A 153 12.33 9.58 -10.60
CA SER A 153 11.70 9.14 -9.35
C SER A 153 12.55 9.45 -8.11
N SER A 154 11.98 9.28 -6.93
CA SER A 154 12.68 9.50 -5.67
C SER A 154 12.36 8.43 -4.62
N THR A 155 13.39 7.98 -3.90
CA THR A 155 13.23 7.16 -2.69
C THR A 155 13.85 7.89 -1.50
N LYS A 156 13.01 8.19 -0.50
CA LYS A 156 13.42 8.86 0.73
C LYS A 156 13.55 7.88 1.89
N LEU A 157 14.71 7.86 2.53
CA LEU A 157 14.95 7.05 3.71
C LEU A 157 14.41 7.78 4.96
N ALA A 158 13.56 7.11 5.73
CA ALA A 158 13.09 7.62 7.02
C ALA A 158 14.12 7.37 8.15
N ASN A 159 15.04 6.42 7.95
CA ASN A 159 16.16 6.12 8.85
C ASN A 159 17.38 5.67 8.03
N LYS A 160 18.50 5.45 8.71
CA LYS A 160 19.71 4.87 8.11
C LYS A 160 19.76 3.37 8.40
N PRO A 161 19.60 2.49 7.40
CA PRO A 161 19.75 1.03 7.57
C PRO A 161 21.21 0.65 7.84
N LYS A 162 21.46 -0.56 8.36
CA LYS A 162 22.82 -1.09 8.55
C LYS A 162 23.51 -1.39 7.22
N GLU A 163 22.76 -1.95 6.25
CA GLU A 163 23.21 -2.20 4.89
C GLU A 163 22.35 -1.41 3.91
N LEU A 164 22.99 -0.65 3.04
CA LEU A 164 22.32 0.15 2.01
C LEU A 164 22.95 -0.15 0.65
N GLN A 165 22.13 -0.65 -0.27
CA GLN A 165 22.46 -0.80 -1.67
C GLN A 165 21.60 0.12 -2.50
N ILE A 166 22.23 0.95 -3.32
CA ILE A 166 21.56 1.96 -4.15
C ILE A 166 21.91 1.71 -5.61
N ASP A 167 20.88 1.73 -6.47
CA ASP A 167 21.01 1.78 -7.92
C ASP A 167 20.19 2.97 -8.46
N GLU A 168 20.86 3.98 -8.96
CA GLU A 168 20.26 5.22 -9.45
C GLU A 168 20.57 5.45 -10.92
N SER A 169 19.56 5.83 -11.70
CA SER A 169 19.74 6.35 -13.05
C SER A 169 19.60 7.88 -13.10
N SER A 170 19.78 8.46 -14.29
CA SER A 170 19.73 9.93 -14.46
C SER A 170 18.44 10.56 -13.96
N GLY A 171 18.58 11.68 -13.23
CA GLY A 171 17.47 12.49 -12.75
C GLY A 171 16.72 11.89 -11.55
N THR A 172 17.32 10.93 -10.84
CA THR A 172 16.72 10.31 -9.64
C THR A 172 17.37 10.81 -8.35
N SER A 173 16.76 10.52 -7.22
CA SER A 173 17.29 10.82 -5.90
C SER A 173 16.93 9.72 -4.90
N ILE A 174 17.95 9.19 -4.21
CA ILE A 174 17.79 8.33 -3.03
C ILE A 174 18.51 9.02 -1.87
N ASN A 175 17.76 9.44 -0.82
CA ASN A 175 18.31 10.28 0.27
C ASN A 175 17.59 10.08 1.61
#